data_5f1bc93c00fbc33164a04d7057179801
#
_entry.id   5f1bc93c00fbc33164a04d7057179801
#
_cell.length_a   1.000
_cell.length_b   1.000
_cell.length_c   1.000
_cell.angle_alpha   90.00
_cell.angle_beta   90.00
_cell.angle_gamma   90.00
#
_symmetry.space_group_name_H-M   'P 1'
#
loop_
_entity.id
_entity.type
_entity.pdbx_description
1 polymer ?
#
loop_
_entity_poly.entity_id
_entity_poly.type
_entity_poly.pdbx_seq_one_letter_code
_entity_poly.pdbx_strand_id
1 'polypeptide(L)' 'MKEKIESLLEQIRPILQRDGGDIEFVDVTPENIVQVRLKGHCAGCMGARMTLSNIVQQVLQNEIPEIKGVETVD' A
#
# COMPACT_ATOMS: atom_id res chain seq x y z
N MET A 1 3.65 15.01 0.63
CA MET A 1 2.75 13.84 0.63
C MET A 1 3.47 12.52 0.42
N LYS A 2 4.37 12.44 -0.55
CA LYS A 2 5.09 11.18 -0.83
C LYS A 2 5.89 10.67 0.37
N GLU A 3 6.61 11.55 1.04
CA GLU A 3 7.42 11.16 2.20
C GLU A 3 6.58 10.59 3.32
N LYS A 4 5.41 11.17 3.56
CA LYS A 4 4.52 10.69 4.60
C LYS A 4 3.93 9.33 4.24
N ILE A 5 3.60 9.14 2.97
CA ILE A 5 3.11 7.84 2.48
C ILE A 5 4.18 6.77 2.65
N GLU A 6 5.42 7.07 2.25
CA GLU A 6 6.53 6.13 2.41
C GLU A 6 6.74 5.76 3.87
N SER A 7 6.67 6.74 4.77
CA SER A 7 6.82 6.49 6.19
C SER A 7 5.72 5.57 6.72
N LEU A 8 4.48 5.78 6.28
CA LEU A 8 3.36 4.93 6.69
C LEU A 8 3.51 3.51 6.14
N LEU A 9 3.96 3.37 4.90
CA LEU A 9 4.21 2.05 4.32
C LEU A 9 5.34 1.32 5.05
N GLU A 10 6.37 2.04 5.50
CA GLU A 10 7.44 1.43 6.29
C GLU A 10 6.92 0.83 7.60
N GLN A 11 5.87 1.41 8.17
CA GLN A 11 5.25 0.86 9.37
C GLN A 11 4.44 -0.39 9.09
N ILE A 12 3.94 -0.53 7.86
CA ILE A 12 3.14 -1.70 7.46
C ILE A 12 4.04 -2.86 7.02
N ARG A 13 5.20 -2.55 6.43
CA ARG A 13 6.08 -3.58 5.84
C ARG A 13 6.45 -4.72 6.78
N PRO A 14 6.81 -4.47 8.06
CA PRO A 14 7.15 -5.59 8.95
C PRO A 14 6.01 -6.58 9.12
N ILE A 15 4.76 -6.12 9.10
CA ILE A 15 3.59 -6.99 9.21
C ILE A 15 3.52 -7.91 8.00
N LEU A 16 3.73 -7.37 6.81
CA LEU A 16 3.69 -8.14 5.58
C LEU A 16 4.88 -9.08 5.47
N GLN A 17 6.05 -8.63 5.89
CA GLN A 17 7.27 -9.44 5.82
C GLN A 17 7.19 -10.68 6.70
N ARG A 18 6.44 -10.61 7.79
CA ARG A 18 6.22 -11.78 8.67
C ARG A 18 5.52 -12.91 7.92
N ASP A 19 4.66 -12.56 6.96
CA ASP A 19 3.91 -13.53 6.18
C ASP A 19 4.59 -13.85 4.84
N GLY A 20 5.81 -13.40 4.65
CA GLY A 20 6.58 -13.66 3.43
C GLY A 20 6.29 -12.70 2.30
N GLY A 21 5.59 -11.60 2.57
CA GLY A 21 5.29 -10.57 1.57
C GLY A 21 6.00 -9.26 1.84
N ASP A 22 5.76 -8.28 0.98
CA ASP A 22 6.28 -6.94 1.15
C ASP A 22 5.45 -5.97 0.30
N ILE A 23 5.65 -4.68 0.53
CA ILE A 23 4.98 -3.63 -0.23
C ILE A 23 5.99 -2.55 -0.56
N GLU A 24 5.89 -2.00 -1.78
CA GLU A 24 6.77 -0.95 -2.25
C GLU A 24 5.95 0.23 -2.73
N PHE A 25 6.35 1.43 -2.36
CA PHE A 25 5.74 2.64 -2.87
C PHE A 25 6.22 2.89 -4.29
N VAL A 26 5.29 3.14 -5.21
CA VAL A 26 5.61 3.43 -6.60
C VAL A 26 5.47 4.93 -6.88
N ASP A 27 4.25 5.47 -6.73
CA ASP A 27 4.00 6.88 -6.98
C ASP A 27 2.61 7.27 -6.47
N VAL A 28 2.30 8.55 -6.61
CA VAL A 28 0.98 9.11 -6.34
C VAL A 28 0.50 9.81 -7.60
N THR A 29 -0.71 9.47 -8.05
CA THR A 29 -1.27 10.08 -9.24
C THR A 29 -1.80 11.48 -8.96
N PRO A 30 -2.04 12.30 -9.99
CA PRO A 30 -2.66 13.62 -9.81
C PRO A 30 -4.04 13.58 -9.17
N GLU A 31 -4.72 12.44 -9.23
CA GLU A 31 -6.03 12.23 -8.59
C GLU A 31 -5.89 11.79 -7.13
N ASN A 32 -4.69 11.82 -6.57
CA ASN A 32 -4.40 11.38 -5.20
C ASN A 32 -4.67 9.89 -4.99
N ILE A 33 -4.38 9.08 -6.00
CA ILE A 33 -4.39 7.62 -5.91
C ILE A 33 -2.95 7.17 -5.67
N VAL A 34 -2.74 6.45 -4.57
CA VAL A 34 -1.41 5.93 -4.23
C VAL A 34 -1.18 4.64 -5.00
N GLN A 35 -0.07 4.56 -5.72
CA GLN A 35 0.31 3.35 -6.44
C GLN A 35 1.36 2.58 -5.65
N VAL A 36 1.10 1.32 -5.41
CA VAL A 36 1.98 0.44 -4.67
C VAL A 36 2.20 -0.86 -5.43
N ARG A 37 3.32 -1.51 -5.15
CA ARG A 37 3.64 -2.82 -5.71
C ARG A 37 3.74 -3.82 -4.58
N LEU A 38 2.96 -4.89 -4.67
CA LEU A 38 3.03 -5.99 -3.71
C LEU A 38 4.07 -7.00 -4.17
N LYS A 39 4.83 -7.55 -3.23
CA LYS A 39 5.92 -8.47 -3.52
C LYS A 39 5.78 -9.74 -2.69
N GLY A 40 6.45 -10.81 -3.12
CA GLY A 40 6.48 -12.07 -2.41
C GLY A 40 5.12 -12.75 -2.37
N HIS A 41 4.80 -13.34 -1.24
CA HIS A 41 3.55 -14.09 -1.08
C HIS A 41 2.30 -13.24 -1.37
N CYS A 42 2.35 -11.97 -1.03
CA CYS A 42 1.22 -11.05 -1.23
C CYS A 42 0.90 -10.82 -2.70
N ALA A 43 1.89 -10.91 -3.58
CA ALA A 43 1.69 -10.69 -5.01
C ALA A 43 1.04 -11.87 -5.70
N GLY A 44 1.15 -13.07 -5.14
CA GLY A 44 0.68 -14.29 -5.77
C GLY A 44 -0.76 -14.67 -5.48
N CYS A 45 -1.44 -13.94 -4.58
CA CYS A 45 -2.80 -14.30 -4.15
C CYS A 45 -3.74 -13.11 -4.35
N MET A 46 -4.73 -13.26 -5.24
CA MET A 46 -5.68 -12.17 -5.52
C MET A 46 -6.47 -11.73 -4.29
N GLY A 47 -6.89 -12.68 -3.48
CA GLY A 47 -7.63 -12.36 -2.25
C GLY A 47 -6.79 -11.55 -1.28
N ALA A 48 -5.53 -11.93 -1.12
CA ALA A 48 -4.61 -11.19 -0.25
C ALA A 48 -4.33 -9.79 -0.80
N ARG A 49 -4.19 -9.65 -2.12
CA ARG A 49 -3.98 -8.36 -2.74
C ARG A 49 -5.13 -7.40 -2.46
N MET A 50 -6.36 -7.86 -2.59
CA MET A 50 -7.54 -7.03 -2.33
C MET A 50 -7.62 -6.63 -0.86
N THR A 51 -7.39 -7.58 0.04
CA THR A 51 -7.44 -7.32 1.48
C THR A 51 -6.36 -6.31 1.88
N LEU A 52 -5.13 -6.51 1.41
CA LEU A 52 -4.04 -5.59 1.72
C LEU A 52 -4.27 -4.21 1.14
N SER A 53 -4.78 -4.13 -0.08
CA SER A 53 -5.08 -2.85 -0.70
C SER A 53 -6.08 -2.06 0.14
N ASN A 54 -7.13 -2.73 0.64
CA ASN A 54 -8.12 -2.09 1.50
C ASN A 54 -7.53 -1.62 2.83
N ILE A 55 -6.70 -2.46 3.45
CA ILE A 55 -6.06 -2.11 4.73
C ILE A 55 -5.13 -0.92 4.54
N VAL A 56 -4.30 -0.96 3.51
CA VAL A 56 -3.37 0.13 3.22
C VAL A 56 -4.15 1.42 2.94
N GLN A 57 -5.22 1.32 2.17
CA GLN A 57 -6.06 2.48 1.88
C GLN A 57 -6.63 3.10 3.15
N GLN A 58 -7.15 2.29 4.06
CA GLN A 58 -7.70 2.78 5.32
C GLN A 58 -6.64 3.48 6.16
N VAL A 59 -5.46 2.87 6.27
CA VAL A 59 -4.36 3.46 7.05
C VAL A 59 -3.95 4.80 6.45
N LEU A 60 -3.76 4.84 5.15
CA LEU A 60 -3.33 6.05 4.48
C LEU A 60 -4.39 7.14 4.53
N GLN A 61 -5.66 6.80 4.35
CA GLN A 61 -6.74 7.78 4.39
C GLN A 61 -6.97 8.35 5.80
N ASN A 62 -6.74 7.55 6.83
CA ASN A 62 -6.83 8.04 8.20
C ASN A 62 -5.78 9.11 8.49
N GLU A 63 -4.56 8.93 7.97
CA GLU A 63 -3.47 9.87 8.20
C GLU A 63 -3.46 11.01 7.18
N ILE A 64 -3.90 10.72 5.96
CA ILE A 64 -3.91 11.69 4.86
C ILE A 64 -5.29 11.62 4.19
N PRO A 65 -6.28 12.40 4.71
CA PRO A 65 -7.64 12.34 4.15
C PRO A 65 -7.75 12.72 2.68
N GLU A 66 -6.74 13.36 2.14
CA GLU A 66 -6.71 13.76 0.73
C GLU A 66 -6.58 12.57 -0.22
N ILE A 67 -6.07 11.44 0.28
CA ILE A 67 -5.89 10.24 -0.54
C ILE A 67 -7.26 9.67 -0.89
N LYS A 68 -7.49 9.45 -2.19
CA LYS A 68 -8.77 8.94 -2.69
C LYS A 68 -8.79 7.42 -2.80
N GLY A 69 -7.64 6.80 -2.89
CA GLY A 69 -7.57 5.35 -2.97
C GLY A 69 -6.16 4.84 -3.12
N VAL A 70 -6.05 3.52 -3.18
CA VAL A 70 -4.77 2.84 -3.37
C VAL A 70 -4.93 1.86 -4.53
N GLU A 71 -3.96 1.85 -5.42
CA GLU A 71 -3.94 1.00 -6.60
C GLU A 71 -2.69 0.12 -6.55
N THR A 72 -2.86 -1.17 -6.83
CA THR A 72 -1.70 -2.07 -6.95
C THR A 72 -1.26 -2.10 -8.40
N VAL A 73 0.05 -1.97 -8.61
CA VAL A 73 0.65 -2.03 -9.95
C VAL A 73 1.71 -3.11 -9.98
N ASP A 74 2.01 -3.61 -11.16
CA ASP A 74 3.03 -4.65 -11.32
C ASP A 74 4.43 -4.08 -11.51
#